data_73f108d406a5432ef6c0304380e898e6
#
_entry.id   73f108d406a5432ef6c0304380e898e6
#
_cell.length_a   1.000
_cell.length_b   1.000
_cell.length_c   1.000
_cell.angle_alpha   90.00
_cell.angle_beta   90.00
_cell.angle_gamma   90.00
#
_symmetry.space_group_name_H-M   'P 1'
#
loop_
_entity.id
_entity.type
_entity.pdbx_description
1 polymer ?
#
loop_
_entity_poly.entity_id
_entity_poly.type
_entity_poly.pdbx_seq_one_letter_code
_entity_poly.pdbx_strand_id
1 'polypeptide(L)'
;DWSSDVCSSDLLLVKHHIPELISKEFDEKFPANPKDEYLHTRRLKRKFYLHLGETNTGKTYTAMQRLKEVRKGVYLSPLRILALENFERLNNEGVKCNLLTGEEEILFEDATHVSCTIEKANIHERYDVAVIDEIQMIDDSQRGYAWTRALLGLYCTEIHICGAFNAKNILKEIIEDCGDDYEIIEYHRDIPLIVEDESFHPKNVQEGDALVLFSKKKVLQMAEQYSQMGIKCSIIYGDLPPEV
;
A
#
# COMPACT_ATOMS: atom_id res chain seq x y z
N ASP A 1 7.68 54.03 -2.19
CA ASP A 1 7.32 53.81 -0.77
C ASP A 1 5.90 53.22 -0.70
N TRP A 2 5.80 51.88 -0.84
CA TRP A 2 4.55 51.10 -0.76
C TRP A 2 4.45 50.35 0.57
N SER A 3 5.07 50.82 1.64
CA SER A 3 5.25 50.03 2.86
C SER A 3 4.54 50.52 4.11
N SER A 4 3.60 51.49 4.02
CA SER A 4 3.08 52.08 5.25
C SER A 4 1.57 52.13 5.50
N ASP A 5 0.75 51.57 4.60
CA ASP A 5 -0.72 51.66 4.79
C ASP A 5 -1.48 50.32 4.76
N VAL A 6 -0.89 49.27 5.35
CA VAL A 6 -1.72 48.14 5.74
C VAL A 6 -2.35 48.46 7.09
N CYS A 7 -3.62 48.92 7.03
CA CYS A 7 -4.40 49.23 8.22
C CYS A 7 -4.50 48.01 9.14
N SER A 8 -4.43 48.20 10.45
CA SER A 8 -4.56 47.12 11.45
C SER A 8 -5.87 46.33 11.31
N SER A 9 -6.91 46.93 10.69
CA SER A 9 -8.16 46.26 10.32
C SER A 9 -7.96 45.23 9.18
N ASP A 10 -7.07 45.49 8.21
CA ASP A 10 -6.79 44.60 7.11
C ASP A 10 -5.99 43.36 7.57
N LEU A 11 -5.09 43.57 8.54
CA LEU A 11 -4.38 42.51 9.21
C LEU A 11 -5.29 41.58 10.04
N LEU A 12 -6.33 42.14 10.67
CA LEU A 12 -7.36 41.39 11.39
C LEU A 12 -8.25 40.59 10.43
N LEU A 13 -8.62 41.18 9.29
CA LEU A 13 -9.35 40.50 8.22
C LEU A 13 -8.56 39.29 7.66
N VAL A 14 -7.28 39.49 7.34
CA VAL A 14 -6.43 38.44 6.82
C VAL A 14 -6.21 37.34 7.87
N LYS A 15 -6.08 37.69 9.15
CA LYS A 15 -5.73 36.74 10.20
C LYS A 15 -6.91 35.90 10.73
N HIS A 16 -8.13 36.42 10.68
CA HIS A 16 -9.31 35.79 11.25
C HIS A 16 -10.39 35.47 10.23
N HIS A 17 -10.70 36.37 9.31
CA HIS A 17 -11.81 36.22 8.39
C HIS A 17 -11.51 35.36 7.16
N ILE A 18 -10.28 35.43 6.63
CA ILE A 18 -9.90 34.59 5.48
C ILE A 18 -9.83 33.11 5.86
N PRO A 19 -9.25 32.70 6.98
CA PRO A 19 -9.30 31.30 7.41
C PRO A 19 -10.72 30.77 7.63
N GLU A 20 -11.63 31.58 8.20
CA GLU A 20 -13.03 31.19 8.38
C GLU A 20 -13.79 31.06 7.05
N LEU A 21 -13.55 31.96 6.10
CA LEU A 21 -14.12 31.87 4.75
C LEU A 21 -13.60 30.67 3.97
N ILE A 22 -12.30 30.41 4.06
CA ILE A 22 -11.66 29.24 3.44
C ILE A 22 -12.22 27.95 4.06
N SER A 23 -12.34 27.89 5.39
CA SER A 23 -12.93 26.73 6.08
C SER A 23 -14.36 26.50 5.64
N LYS A 24 -15.17 27.55 5.58
CA LYS A 24 -16.57 27.47 5.15
C LYS A 24 -16.71 27.04 3.68
N GLU A 25 -15.91 27.60 2.77
CA GLU A 25 -15.90 27.16 1.36
C GLU A 25 -15.40 25.72 1.22
N PHE A 26 -14.46 25.30 2.08
CA PHE A 26 -13.98 23.93 2.12
C PHE A 26 -15.09 22.97 2.55
N ASP A 27 -15.76 23.28 3.68
CA ASP A 27 -16.88 22.48 4.22
C ASP A 27 -18.07 22.40 3.25
N GLU A 28 -18.32 23.45 2.45
CA GLU A 28 -19.38 23.48 1.42
C GLU A 28 -19.01 22.67 0.16
N LYS A 29 -17.72 22.54 -0.16
CA LYS A 29 -17.24 21.85 -1.39
C LYS A 29 -16.87 20.40 -1.19
N PHE A 30 -16.51 20.01 0.03
CA PHE A 30 -16.16 18.64 0.34
C PHE A 30 -17.34 17.91 0.99
N PRO A 31 -17.63 16.68 0.57
CA PRO A 31 -18.68 15.90 1.22
C PRO A 31 -18.33 15.64 2.68
N ALA A 32 -19.31 15.70 3.55
CA ALA A 32 -19.15 15.44 4.98
C ALA A 32 -18.60 14.02 5.27
N ASN A 33 -18.87 13.07 4.36
CA ASN A 33 -18.31 11.72 4.44
C ASN A 33 -17.37 11.47 3.25
N PRO A 34 -16.10 11.11 3.48
CA PRO A 34 -15.11 10.87 2.42
C PRO A 34 -15.54 9.85 1.36
N LYS A 35 -16.40 8.88 1.68
CA LYS A 35 -16.92 7.91 0.70
C LYS A 35 -17.72 8.57 -0.42
N ASP A 36 -18.34 9.70 -0.14
CA ASP A 36 -19.23 10.40 -1.07
C ASP A 36 -18.47 11.19 -2.17
N GLU A 37 -17.15 11.30 -2.04
CA GLU A 37 -16.27 11.78 -3.12
C GLU A 37 -16.26 10.83 -4.32
N TYR A 38 -16.52 9.53 -4.09
CA TYR A 38 -16.39 8.47 -5.08
C TYR A 38 -17.74 8.02 -5.66
N LEU A 39 -18.52 8.96 -6.20
CA LEU A 39 -19.89 8.71 -6.67
C LEU A 39 -20.01 7.58 -7.69
N HIS A 40 -19.03 7.43 -8.59
CA HIS A 40 -19.03 6.33 -9.57
C HIS A 40 -18.92 4.99 -8.89
N THR A 41 -18.05 4.89 -7.89
CA THR A 41 -17.81 3.69 -7.11
C THR A 41 -19.01 3.34 -6.23
N ARG A 42 -19.69 4.36 -5.64
CA ARG A 42 -20.92 4.15 -4.83
C ARG A 42 -22.09 3.55 -5.62
N ARG A 43 -22.06 3.65 -6.95
CA ARG A 43 -23.10 3.03 -7.82
C ARG A 43 -22.85 1.56 -8.11
N LEU A 44 -21.67 1.04 -7.79
CA LEU A 44 -21.34 -0.37 -7.94
C LEU A 44 -21.80 -1.15 -6.70
N LYS A 45 -22.20 -2.39 -6.92
CA LYS A 45 -22.22 -3.41 -5.86
C LYS A 45 -20.86 -4.05 -5.84
N ARG A 46 -20.08 -3.75 -4.80
CA ARG A 46 -18.74 -4.27 -4.62
C ARG A 46 -18.75 -5.39 -3.60
N LYS A 47 -17.90 -6.39 -3.81
CA LYS A 47 -17.64 -7.45 -2.84
C LYS A 47 -16.15 -7.49 -2.50
N PHE A 48 -15.87 -7.47 -1.22
CA PHE A 48 -14.53 -7.54 -0.68
C PHE A 48 -14.23 -8.94 -0.14
N TYR A 49 -13.08 -9.50 -0.52
CA TYR A 49 -12.54 -10.75 0.03
C TYR A 49 -11.35 -10.41 0.91
N LEU A 50 -11.52 -10.54 2.22
CA LEU A 50 -10.52 -10.16 3.22
C LEU A 50 -9.65 -11.34 3.56
N HIS A 51 -8.50 -11.47 2.90
CA HIS A 51 -7.48 -12.49 3.17
C HIS A 51 -6.63 -12.03 4.35
N LEU A 52 -7.03 -12.38 5.56
CA LEU A 52 -6.39 -11.92 6.79
C LEU A 52 -5.64 -13.06 7.49
N GLY A 53 -4.46 -12.77 7.96
CA GLY A 53 -3.67 -13.78 8.67
C GLY A 53 -2.21 -13.42 8.85
N GLU A 54 -1.48 -14.38 9.38
CA GLU A 54 -0.05 -14.27 9.62
C GLU A 54 0.75 -14.16 8.31
N THR A 55 1.99 -13.70 8.41
CA THR A 55 2.90 -13.61 7.26
C THR A 55 3.24 -14.99 6.71
N ASN A 56 3.50 -15.08 5.41
CA ASN A 56 3.89 -16.30 4.70
C ASN A 56 2.86 -17.45 4.80
N THR A 57 1.58 -17.14 4.67
CA THR A 57 0.46 -18.10 4.69
C THR A 57 -0.27 -18.21 3.34
N GLY A 58 0.27 -17.63 2.27
CA GLY A 58 -0.29 -17.72 0.93
C GLY A 58 -1.44 -16.76 0.61
N LYS A 59 -1.73 -15.77 1.47
CA LYS A 59 -2.80 -14.77 1.24
C LYS A 59 -2.71 -14.11 -0.13
N THR A 60 -1.60 -13.45 -0.39
CA THR A 60 -1.35 -12.73 -1.65
C THR A 60 -1.32 -13.67 -2.84
N TYR A 61 -0.77 -14.89 -2.66
CA TYR A 61 -0.79 -15.90 -3.71
C TYR A 61 -2.22 -16.26 -4.14
N THR A 62 -3.11 -16.52 -3.20
CA THR A 62 -4.52 -16.85 -3.48
C THR A 62 -5.23 -15.71 -4.21
N ALA A 63 -5.07 -14.47 -3.75
CA ALA A 63 -5.63 -13.29 -4.40
C ALA A 63 -5.09 -13.10 -5.83
N MET A 64 -3.78 -13.32 -6.03
CA MET A 64 -3.15 -13.22 -7.34
C MET A 64 -3.59 -14.30 -8.33
N GLN A 65 -3.93 -15.52 -7.87
CA GLN A 65 -4.51 -16.53 -8.76
C GLN A 65 -5.84 -16.01 -9.34
N ARG A 66 -6.69 -15.41 -8.51
CA ARG A 66 -7.97 -14.85 -8.97
C ARG A 66 -7.76 -13.66 -9.91
N LEU A 67 -6.77 -12.80 -9.63
CA LEU A 67 -6.42 -11.67 -10.49
C LEU A 67 -6.06 -12.10 -11.91
N LYS A 68 -5.35 -13.22 -12.08
CA LYS A 68 -4.92 -13.73 -13.39
C LYS A 68 -6.06 -14.24 -14.28
N GLU A 69 -7.18 -14.65 -13.67
CA GLU A 69 -8.30 -15.27 -14.38
C GLU A 69 -9.20 -14.24 -15.08
N VAL A 70 -9.09 -12.96 -14.73
CA VAL A 70 -9.97 -11.92 -15.23
C VAL A 70 -9.38 -11.20 -16.44
N ARG A 71 -10.25 -10.51 -17.17
CA ARG A 71 -9.84 -9.76 -18.35
C ARG A 71 -9.03 -8.50 -17.99
N LYS A 72 -9.38 -7.85 -16.87
CA LYS A 72 -8.71 -6.60 -16.45
C LYS A 72 -8.54 -6.56 -14.95
N GLY A 73 -7.29 -6.51 -14.51
CA GLY A 73 -6.96 -6.56 -13.10
C GLY A 73 -5.94 -5.51 -12.65
N VAL A 74 -5.95 -5.18 -11.36
CA VAL A 74 -4.93 -4.31 -10.76
C VAL A 74 -4.41 -4.89 -9.45
N TYR A 75 -3.09 -4.89 -9.30
CA TYR A 75 -2.40 -5.23 -8.06
C TYR A 75 -1.77 -3.97 -7.47
N LEU A 76 -2.09 -3.70 -6.20
CA LEU A 76 -1.63 -2.53 -5.45
C LEU A 76 -0.73 -2.96 -4.30
N SER A 77 0.51 -2.50 -4.29
CA SER A 77 1.51 -2.87 -3.28
C SER A 77 2.04 -1.67 -2.50
N PRO A 78 2.56 -1.89 -1.29
CA PRO A 78 3.21 -0.84 -0.51
C PRO A 78 4.60 -0.47 -1.02
N LEU A 79 5.26 -1.38 -1.73
CA LEU A 79 6.66 -1.27 -2.11
C LEU A 79 6.86 -1.47 -3.61
N ARG A 80 7.77 -0.68 -4.18
CA ARG A 80 8.22 -0.79 -5.57
C ARG A 80 8.62 -2.22 -5.96
N ILE A 81 9.44 -2.83 -5.11
CA ILE A 81 9.97 -4.18 -5.38
C ILE A 81 8.86 -5.23 -5.48
N LEU A 82 7.82 -5.12 -4.67
CA LEU A 82 6.67 -6.03 -4.76
C LEU A 82 5.82 -5.77 -6.00
N ALA A 83 5.70 -4.50 -6.42
CA ALA A 83 5.04 -4.17 -7.68
C ALA A 83 5.81 -4.75 -8.87
N LEU A 84 7.14 -4.63 -8.88
CA LEU A 84 8.01 -5.18 -9.91
C LEU A 84 7.95 -6.72 -9.93
N GLU A 85 8.08 -7.37 -8.78
CA GLU A 85 8.00 -8.84 -8.66
C GLU A 85 6.68 -9.39 -9.25
N ASN A 86 5.56 -8.79 -8.90
CA ASN A 86 4.27 -9.23 -9.42
C ASN A 86 4.04 -8.85 -10.89
N PHE A 87 4.59 -7.73 -11.37
CA PHE A 87 4.65 -7.39 -12.78
C PHE A 87 5.41 -8.45 -13.59
N GLU A 88 6.62 -8.83 -13.17
CA GLU A 88 7.43 -9.85 -13.82
C GLU A 88 6.72 -11.21 -13.80
N ARG A 89 6.20 -11.59 -12.65
CA ARG A 89 5.47 -12.85 -12.48
C ARG A 89 4.26 -12.95 -13.42
N LEU A 90 3.41 -11.91 -13.48
CA LEU A 90 2.25 -11.90 -14.37
C LEU A 90 2.67 -12.02 -15.82
N ASN A 91 3.66 -11.25 -16.28
CA ASN A 91 4.14 -11.31 -17.65
C ASN A 91 4.78 -12.67 -17.98
N ASN A 92 5.57 -13.25 -17.06
CA ASN A 92 6.16 -14.59 -17.23
C ASN A 92 5.09 -15.70 -17.31
N GLU A 93 3.96 -15.52 -16.63
CA GLU A 93 2.82 -16.43 -16.68
C GLU A 93 1.87 -16.12 -17.86
N GLY A 94 2.22 -15.19 -18.75
CA GLY A 94 1.47 -14.87 -19.97
C GLY A 94 0.34 -13.87 -19.78
N VAL A 95 0.21 -13.25 -18.61
CA VAL A 95 -0.75 -12.17 -18.35
C VAL A 95 -0.07 -10.83 -18.56
N LYS A 96 -0.38 -10.16 -19.68
CA LYS A 96 0.23 -8.87 -20.01
C LYS A 96 -0.12 -7.80 -19.00
N CYS A 97 0.89 -7.32 -18.31
CA CYS A 97 0.78 -6.41 -17.18
C CYS A 97 1.69 -5.19 -17.38
N ASN A 98 1.19 -4.01 -17.04
CA ASN A 98 1.96 -2.78 -16.93
C ASN A 98 2.54 -2.62 -15.53
N LEU A 99 3.67 -1.92 -15.42
CA LEU A 99 4.25 -1.50 -14.16
C LEU A 99 4.11 0.01 -13.98
N LEU A 100 3.58 0.45 -12.84
CA LEU A 100 3.49 1.87 -12.47
C LEU A 100 4.01 2.09 -11.05
N THR A 101 5.17 2.68 -10.92
CA THR A 101 5.76 3.07 -9.64
C THR A 101 6.08 4.57 -9.59
N GLY A 102 6.57 5.06 -8.46
CA GLY A 102 7.01 6.46 -8.35
C GLY A 102 8.22 6.79 -9.21
N GLU A 103 9.03 5.78 -9.56
CA GLU A 103 10.31 5.97 -10.25
C GLU A 103 10.34 5.33 -11.65
N GLU A 104 9.46 4.36 -11.91
CA GLU A 104 9.51 3.56 -13.13
C GLU A 104 8.11 3.30 -13.67
N GLU A 105 7.97 3.42 -15.00
CA GLU A 105 6.76 3.09 -15.73
C GLU A 105 7.13 2.21 -16.93
N ILE A 106 6.56 0.99 -16.97
CA ILE A 106 6.70 0.07 -18.12
C ILE A 106 5.31 -0.19 -18.68
N LEU A 107 5.08 0.23 -19.90
CA LEU A 107 3.76 0.18 -20.53
C LEU A 107 3.81 -0.67 -21.79
N PHE A 108 2.88 -1.62 -21.91
CA PHE A 108 2.61 -2.38 -23.12
C PHE A 108 1.24 -1.99 -23.67
N GLU A 109 1.15 -1.79 -24.99
CA GLU A 109 -0.10 -1.37 -25.65
C GLU A 109 -1.28 -2.31 -25.39
N ASP A 110 -1.00 -3.60 -25.29
CA ASP A 110 -1.99 -4.65 -25.13
C ASP A 110 -2.09 -5.18 -23.67
N ALA A 111 -1.53 -4.47 -22.71
CA ALA A 111 -1.63 -4.85 -21.32
C ALA A 111 -3.07 -4.73 -20.81
N THR A 112 -3.50 -5.76 -20.14
CA THR A 112 -4.82 -5.86 -19.53
C THR A 112 -4.76 -5.71 -18.02
N HIS A 113 -3.59 -5.89 -17.44
CA HIS A 113 -3.36 -5.80 -16.02
C HIS A 113 -2.37 -4.69 -15.67
N VAL A 114 -2.43 -4.23 -14.44
CA VAL A 114 -1.51 -3.23 -13.89
C VAL A 114 -1.00 -3.70 -12.54
N SER A 115 0.31 -3.69 -12.37
CA SER A 115 0.97 -3.83 -11.07
C SER A 115 1.54 -2.47 -10.68
N CYS A 116 1.14 -1.92 -9.54
CA CYS A 116 1.60 -0.58 -9.16
C CYS A 116 1.76 -0.39 -7.66
N THR A 117 2.50 0.65 -7.28
CA THR A 117 2.46 1.12 -5.91
C THR A 117 1.10 1.76 -5.62
N ILE A 118 0.62 1.63 -4.39
CA ILE A 118 -0.75 2.01 -4.01
C ILE A 118 -1.07 3.49 -4.29
N GLU A 119 -0.08 4.36 -4.18
CA GLU A 119 -0.21 5.79 -4.49
C GLU A 119 -0.50 6.05 -5.98
N LYS A 120 -0.05 5.15 -6.86
CA LYS A 120 -0.27 5.22 -8.32
C LYS A 120 -1.60 4.59 -8.76
N ALA A 121 -2.41 4.09 -7.83
CA ALA A 121 -3.70 3.49 -8.16
C ALA A 121 -4.59 4.44 -8.98
N ASN A 122 -5.01 4.00 -10.16
CA ASN A 122 -5.99 4.73 -10.97
C ASN A 122 -7.41 4.33 -10.54
N ILE A 123 -8.04 5.17 -9.74
CA ILE A 123 -9.40 4.93 -9.22
C ILE A 123 -10.51 5.24 -10.24
N HIS A 124 -10.19 5.88 -11.35
CA HIS A 124 -11.16 6.22 -12.41
C HIS A 124 -11.26 5.14 -13.49
N GLU A 125 -10.32 4.22 -13.50
CA GLU A 125 -10.31 3.09 -14.41
C GLU A 125 -11.10 1.92 -13.85
N ARG A 126 -11.92 1.28 -14.70
CA ARG A 126 -12.70 0.12 -14.30
C ARG A 126 -11.86 -1.14 -14.37
N TYR A 127 -11.85 -1.89 -13.28
CA TYR A 127 -11.22 -3.21 -13.16
C TYR A 127 -12.27 -4.27 -12.85
N ASP A 128 -12.01 -5.50 -13.26
CA ASP A 128 -12.83 -6.66 -12.92
C ASP A 128 -12.46 -7.17 -11.52
N VAL A 129 -11.16 -7.27 -11.25
CA VAL A 129 -10.59 -7.65 -9.95
C VAL A 129 -9.47 -6.68 -9.55
N ALA A 130 -9.44 -6.33 -8.28
CA ALA A 130 -8.34 -5.59 -7.66
C ALA A 130 -7.76 -6.37 -6.48
N VAL A 131 -6.44 -6.34 -6.31
CA VAL A 131 -5.75 -6.85 -5.14
C VAL A 131 -5.06 -5.70 -4.42
N ILE A 132 -5.40 -5.50 -3.15
CA ILE A 132 -4.75 -4.52 -2.25
C ILE A 132 -3.92 -5.29 -1.24
N ASP A 133 -2.61 -5.12 -1.28
CA ASP A 133 -1.69 -5.84 -0.40
C ASP A 133 -1.26 -5.01 0.81
N GLU A 134 -0.83 -5.71 1.88
CA GLU A 134 -0.35 -5.13 3.14
C GLU A 134 -1.31 -4.08 3.73
N ILE A 135 -2.59 -4.43 3.83
CA ILE A 135 -3.66 -3.52 4.26
C ILE A 135 -3.47 -2.91 5.66
N GLN A 136 -2.70 -3.54 6.54
CA GLN A 136 -2.38 -2.97 7.85
C GLN A 136 -1.62 -1.64 7.76
N MET A 137 -1.03 -1.32 6.60
CA MET A 137 -0.44 -0.01 6.34
C MET A 137 -1.45 1.13 6.28
N ILE A 138 -2.74 0.84 6.33
CA ILE A 138 -3.79 1.87 6.46
C ILE A 138 -3.61 2.72 7.74
N ASP A 139 -2.98 2.13 8.78
CA ASP A 139 -2.67 2.80 10.05
C ASP A 139 -1.39 3.66 10.00
N ASP A 140 -0.67 3.66 8.88
CA ASP A 140 0.52 4.50 8.72
C ASP A 140 0.17 5.99 8.62
N SER A 141 0.76 6.80 9.50
CA SER A 141 0.44 8.23 9.63
C SER A 141 0.79 9.07 8.39
N GLN A 142 1.69 8.59 7.53
CA GLN A 142 2.14 9.30 6.33
C GLN A 142 1.52 8.75 5.05
N ARG A 143 1.35 7.43 4.96
CA ARG A 143 0.96 6.74 3.74
C ARG A 143 -0.43 6.11 3.80
N GLY A 144 -1.04 5.95 4.99
CA GLY A 144 -2.34 5.26 5.18
C GLY A 144 -3.47 5.81 4.31
N TYR A 145 -3.41 7.10 3.97
CA TYR A 145 -4.38 7.73 3.07
C TYR A 145 -4.49 7.02 1.70
N ALA A 146 -3.42 6.41 1.21
CA ALA A 146 -3.42 5.74 -0.09
C ALA A 146 -4.27 4.45 -0.06
N TRP A 147 -4.21 3.68 1.06
CA TRP A 147 -5.08 2.53 1.28
C TRP A 147 -6.53 2.94 1.46
N THR A 148 -6.79 3.98 2.24
CA THR A 148 -8.15 4.53 2.40
C THR A 148 -8.72 4.98 1.05
N ARG A 149 -7.94 5.71 0.25
CA ARG A 149 -8.32 6.13 -1.11
C ARG A 149 -8.62 4.94 -2.01
N ALA A 150 -7.80 3.88 -1.96
CA ALA A 150 -8.03 2.68 -2.75
C ALA A 150 -9.31 1.94 -2.30
N LEU A 151 -9.52 1.77 -0.98
CA LEU A 151 -10.74 1.15 -0.44
C LEU A 151 -12.00 1.90 -0.86
N LEU A 152 -12.00 3.21 -0.72
CA LEU A 152 -13.18 4.04 -1.02
C LEU A 152 -13.39 4.21 -2.53
N GLY A 153 -12.30 4.39 -3.29
CA GLY A 153 -12.34 4.91 -4.66
C GLY A 153 -12.18 3.92 -5.79
N LEU A 154 -11.63 2.72 -5.58
CA LEU A 154 -11.41 1.77 -6.68
C LEU A 154 -12.71 1.42 -7.40
N TYR A 155 -12.73 1.70 -8.71
CA TYR A 155 -13.85 1.38 -9.59
C TYR A 155 -13.79 -0.09 -10.03
N CYS A 156 -14.09 -0.98 -9.08
CA CYS A 156 -13.94 -2.43 -9.20
C CYS A 156 -15.07 -3.15 -8.45
N THR A 157 -15.57 -4.27 -9.00
CA THR A 157 -16.67 -5.02 -8.39
C THR A 157 -16.20 -6.11 -7.44
N GLU A 158 -14.99 -6.63 -7.62
CA GLU A 158 -14.38 -7.69 -6.80
C GLU A 158 -13.01 -7.24 -6.31
N ILE A 159 -12.85 -7.12 -4.99
CA ILE A 159 -11.65 -6.57 -4.38
C ILE A 159 -11.11 -7.57 -3.35
N HIS A 160 -9.89 -8.03 -3.56
CA HIS A 160 -9.17 -8.88 -2.64
C HIS A 160 -8.22 -8.04 -1.80
N ILE A 161 -8.34 -8.14 -0.49
CA ILE A 161 -7.51 -7.40 0.47
C ILE A 161 -6.65 -8.40 1.23
N CYS A 162 -5.34 -8.24 1.17
CA CYS A 162 -4.38 -9.09 1.87
C CYS A 162 -3.70 -8.34 3.00
N GLY A 163 -3.57 -8.98 4.17
CA GLY A 163 -2.83 -8.40 5.28
C GLY A 163 -3.02 -9.06 6.64
N ALA A 164 -2.62 -8.35 7.68
CA ALA A 164 -2.66 -8.85 9.05
C ALA A 164 -4.03 -8.69 9.71
N PHE A 165 -4.29 -9.50 10.75
CA PHE A 165 -5.56 -9.50 11.48
C PHE A 165 -5.92 -8.18 12.14
N ASN A 166 -4.95 -7.35 12.51
CA ASN A 166 -5.19 -6.07 13.18
C ASN A 166 -6.03 -5.09 12.34
N ALA A 167 -6.01 -5.21 11.01
CA ALA A 167 -6.82 -4.37 10.12
C ALA A 167 -8.30 -4.79 10.05
N LYS A 168 -8.67 -5.96 10.60
CA LYS A 168 -10.02 -6.56 10.46
C LYS A 168 -11.15 -5.59 10.83
N ASN A 169 -11.05 -4.94 11.97
CA ASN A 169 -12.15 -4.10 12.50
C ASN A 169 -12.35 -2.84 11.66
N ILE A 170 -11.27 -2.12 11.36
CA ILE A 170 -11.36 -0.91 10.55
C ILE A 170 -11.85 -1.19 9.13
N LEU A 171 -11.46 -2.33 8.54
CA LEU A 171 -11.96 -2.74 7.23
C LEU A 171 -13.47 -2.98 7.25
N LYS A 172 -13.98 -3.69 8.25
CA LYS A 172 -15.41 -3.93 8.40
C LYS A 172 -16.17 -2.61 8.49
N GLU A 173 -15.74 -1.70 9.35
CA GLU A 173 -16.38 -0.39 9.51
C GLU A 173 -16.43 0.41 8.20
N ILE A 174 -15.32 0.47 7.47
CA ILE A 174 -15.25 1.19 6.19
C ILE A 174 -16.15 0.54 5.13
N ILE A 175 -16.12 -0.78 5.01
CA ILE A 175 -16.89 -1.51 3.98
C ILE A 175 -18.38 -1.43 4.27
N GLU A 176 -18.78 -1.61 5.53
CA GLU A 176 -20.18 -1.51 5.99
C GLU A 176 -20.72 -0.07 5.81
N ASP A 177 -19.92 0.94 6.16
CA ASP A 177 -20.29 2.34 5.92
C ASP A 177 -20.49 2.65 4.43
N CYS A 178 -19.72 2.01 3.56
CA CYS A 178 -19.89 2.10 2.11
C CYS A 178 -21.12 1.35 1.57
N GLY A 179 -21.76 0.49 2.37
CA GLY A 179 -22.85 -0.38 1.94
C GLY A 179 -22.38 -1.50 1.01
N ASP A 180 -21.12 -1.89 1.08
CA ASP A 180 -20.52 -2.97 0.30
C ASP A 180 -20.56 -4.31 1.06
N ASP A 181 -20.49 -5.41 0.32
CA ASP A 181 -20.44 -6.76 0.89
C ASP A 181 -18.99 -7.21 1.14
N TYR A 182 -18.78 -8.08 2.13
CA TYR A 182 -17.46 -8.68 2.36
C TYR A 182 -17.54 -10.14 2.82
N GLU A 183 -16.43 -10.85 2.61
CA GLU A 183 -16.18 -12.20 3.10
C GLU A 183 -14.79 -12.25 3.73
N ILE A 184 -14.67 -12.86 4.91
CA ILE A 184 -13.39 -12.97 5.61
C ILE A 184 -12.84 -14.37 5.41
N ILE A 185 -11.60 -14.46 4.95
CA ILE A 185 -10.83 -15.69 4.77
C ILE A 185 -9.62 -15.60 5.69
N GLU A 186 -9.62 -16.42 6.72
CA GLU A 186 -8.56 -16.40 7.75
C GLU A 186 -7.47 -17.41 7.38
N TYR A 187 -6.22 -16.95 7.53
CA TYR A 187 -5.03 -17.74 7.24
C TYR A 187 -4.19 -17.88 8.50
N HIS A 188 -3.90 -19.10 8.86
CA HIS A 188 -3.07 -19.44 10.01
C HIS A 188 -1.81 -20.15 9.55
N ARG A 189 -0.74 -19.96 10.28
CA ARG A 189 0.55 -20.60 10.00
C ARG A 189 0.57 -22.01 10.56
N ASP A 190 1.02 -22.98 9.75
CA ASP A 190 1.16 -24.36 10.20
C ASP A 190 2.31 -24.51 11.20
N ILE A 191 3.39 -23.71 11.02
CA ILE A 191 4.56 -23.73 11.90
C ILE A 191 4.58 -22.39 12.67
N PRO A 192 4.46 -22.43 14.00
CA PRO A 192 4.50 -21.21 14.82
C PRO A 192 5.88 -20.54 14.76
N LEU A 193 5.88 -19.21 14.89
CA LEU A 193 7.12 -18.46 15.14
C LEU A 193 7.55 -18.74 16.58
N ILE A 194 8.82 -19.10 16.74
CA ILE A 194 9.46 -19.26 18.04
C ILE A 194 10.27 -17.99 18.30
N VAL A 195 10.00 -17.32 19.41
CA VAL A 195 10.83 -16.22 19.89
C VAL A 195 11.84 -16.81 20.85
N GLU A 196 13.13 -16.64 20.54
CA GLU A 196 14.20 -17.10 21.44
C GLU A 196 14.29 -16.17 22.66
N ASP A 197 14.50 -16.78 23.84
CA ASP A 197 14.67 -16.04 25.10
C ASP A 197 16.03 -15.35 25.19
N GLU A 198 17.02 -15.83 24.45
CA GLU A 198 18.37 -15.27 24.43
C GLU A 198 18.51 -14.14 23.38
N SER A 199 19.19 -13.08 23.76
CA SER A 199 19.50 -11.98 22.85
C SER A 199 20.49 -12.44 21.78
N PHE A 200 20.20 -12.12 20.52
CA PHE A 200 21.10 -12.40 19.41
C PHE A 200 22.45 -11.71 19.60
N HIS A 201 23.53 -12.45 19.41
CA HIS A 201 24.88 -11.90 19.39
C HIS A 201 25.48 -12.03 17.97
N PRO A 202 26.05 -10.95 17.38
CA PRO A 202 26.53 -10.96 15.99
C PRO A 202 27.53 -12.08 15.64
N LYS A 203 28.23 -12.62 16.62
CA LYS A 203 29.16 -13.77 16.41
C LYS A 203 28.45 -15.12 16.24
N ASN A 204 27.17 -15.18 16.59
CA ASN A 204 26.38 -16.42 16.53
C ASN A 204 25.55 -16.52 15.24
N VAL A 205 25.81 -15.63 14.26
CA VAL A 205 25.13 -15.66 12.96
C VAL A 205 25.35 -17.00 12.25
N GLN A 206 24.30 -17.54 11.68
CA GLN A 206 24.30 -18.80 10.94
C GLN A 206 23.89 -18.57 9.47
N GLU A 207 24.16 -19.55 8.64
CA GLU A 207 23.68 -19.55 7.26
C GLU A 207 22.14 -19.57 7.23
N GLY A 208 21.56 -18.65 6.47
CA GLY A 208 20.10 -18.48 6.41
C GLY A 208 19.52 -17.41 7.34
N ASP A 209 20.33 -16.85 8.25
CA ASP A 209 19.88 -15.77 9.11
C ASP A 209 19.62 -14.48 8.32
N ALA A 210 18.50 -13.82 8.60
CA ALA A 210 18.16 -12.51 8.08
C ALA A 210 18.19 -11.45 9.21
N LEU A 211 19.14 -10.52 9.12
CA LEU A 211 19.29 -9.44 10.08
C LEU A 211 18.57 -8.18 9.63
N VAL A 212 17.51 -7.79 10.33
CA VAL A 212 16.74 -6.59 10.04
C VAL A 212 17.26 -5.43 10.87
N LEU A 213 17.72 -4.36 10.20
CA LEU A 213 18.26 -3.17 10.82
C LEU A 213 17.51 -1.92 10.32
N PHE A 214 17.22 -0.97 11.24
CA PHE A 214 16.36 0.18 10.96
C PHE A 214 17.06 1.39 10.32
N SER A 215 18.30 1.23 9.83
CA SER A 215 18.95 2.29 9.06
C SER A 215 19.99 1.73 8.09
N LYS A 216 20.07 2.32 6.90
CA LYS A 216 21.08 2.02 5.87
C LYS A 216 22.51 2.03 6.45
N LYS A 217 22.83 3.03 7.28
CA LYS A 217 24.16 3.12 7.93
C LYS A 217 24.47 1.89 8.77
N LYS A 218 23.52 1.41 9.57
CA LYS A 218 23.72 0.20 10.41
C LYS A 218 23.82 -1.08 9.56
N VAL A 219 23.05 -1.17 8.47
CA VAL A 219 23.17 -2.30 7.53
C VAL A 219 24.56 -2.38 6.94
N LEU A 220 25.11 -1.27 6.43
CA LEU A 220 26.44 -1.21 5.85
C LEU A 220 27.53 -1.50 6.88
N GLN A 221 27.43 -0.94 8.09
CA GLN A 221 28.37 -1.22 9.17
C GLN A 221 28.39 -2.70 9.57
N MET A 222 27.22 -3.32 9.68
CA MET A 222 27.12 -4.75 10.02
C MET A 222 27.71 -5.63 8.91
N ALA A 223 27.43 -5.31 7.65
CA ALA A 223 28.00 -6.01 6.51
C ALA A 223 29.54 -5.92 6.46
N GLU A 224 30.09 -4.73 6.72
CA GLU A 224 31.54 -4.55 6.82
C GLU A 224 32.14 -5.39 7.97
N GLN A 225 31.48 -5.41 9.11
CA GLN A 225 31.89 -6.20 10.27
C GLN A 225 31.92 -7.70 9.96
N TYR A 226 30.89 -8.23 9.27
CA TYR A 226 30.87 -9.63 8.83
C TYR A 226 31.91 -9.94 7.76
N SER A 227 32.13 -9.01 6.82
CA SER A 227 33.21 -9.14 5.84
C SER A 227 34.59 -9.25 6.49
N GLN A 228 34.87 -8.45 7.54
CA GLN A 228 36.11 -8.53 8.32
C GLN A 228 36.25 -9.88 9.08
N MET A 229 35.13 -10.48 9.45
CA MET A 229 35.07 -11.81 10.06
C MET A 229 35.14 -12.95 9.04
N GLY A 230 35.25 -12.66 7.74
CA GLY A 230 35.23 -13.63 6.65
C GLY A 230 33.87 -14.23 6.32
N ILE A 231 32.79 -13.66 6.84
CA ILE A 231 31.41 -14.10 6.62
C ILE A 231 30.86 -13.36 5.40
N LYS A 232 30.40 -14.09 4.39
CA LYS A 232 29.72 -13.53 3.21
C LYS A 232 28.26 -13.25 3.56
N CYS A 233 27.80 -12.03 3.29
CA CYS A 233 26.41 -11.65 3.45
C CYS A 233 25.92 -10.82 2.27
N SER A 234 24.65 -10.96 1.91
CA SER A 234 23.96 -10.08 0.99
C SER A 234 23.41 -8.88 1.74
N ILE A 235 23.34 -7.74 1.08
CA ILE A 235 22.90 -6.47 1.67
C ILE A 235 21.69 -5.99 0.90
N ILE A 236 20.60 -5.69 1.61
CA ILE A 236 19.38 -5.13 1.00
C ILE A 236 18.97 -3.86 1.77
N TYR A 237 18.76 -2.75 1.07
CA TYR A 237 18.19 -1.52 1.61
C TYR A 237 17.43 -0.74 0.53
N GLY A 238 16.56 0.20 0.94
CA GLY A 238 15.55 0.83 0.07
C GLY A 238 16.05 1.56 -1.19
N ASP A 239 17.30 2.02 -1.21
CA ASP A 239 17.88 2.75 -2.37
C ASP A 239 18.70 1.84 -3.31
N LEU A 240 18.65 0.52 -3.12
CA LEU A 240 19.34 -0.39 -4.04
C LEU A 240 18.60 -0.47 -5.37
N PRO A 241 19.34 -0.45 -6.50
CA PRO A 241 18.74 -0.77 -7.79
C PRO A 241 18.12 -2.16 -7.79
N PRO A 242 17.06 -2.40 -8.57
CA PRO A 242 16.39 -3.72 -8.63
C PRO A 242 17.29 -4.86 -9.12
N GLU A 243 18.38 -4.53 -9.77
CA GLU A 243 19.31 -5.47 -10.44
C GLU A 243 20.44 -6.00 -9.50
N VAL A 244 20.43 -5.64 -8.22
CA VAL A 244 21.51 -5.98 -7.27
C VAL A 244 21.13 -7.09 -6.33
#